data_41bdc9cbdfbae138efc7be8032d231eb
#
_entry.id   41bdc9cbdfbae138efc7be8032d231eb
#
_cell.length_a   1.000
_cell.length_b   1.000
_cell.length_c   1.000
_cell.angle_alpha   90.00
_cell.angle_beta   90.00
_cell.angle_gamma   90.00
#
_symmetry.space_group_name_H-M   'P 1'
#
loop_
_entity.id
_entity.type
_entity.pdbx_description
1 polymer ?
#
loop_
_entity_poly.entity_id
_entity_poly.type
_entity_poly.pdbx_seq_one_letter_code
_entity_poly.pdbx_strand_id
1 'polypeptide(L)'
;MDRADIVHENFLRRVGDGNLPQARSKIALAEAEMPGLMALREEYGQSKPLAGARIAGCLHMTIQTAVLIETLVELGADVQWSSCNIYSTQDHAAAAIAAAGIPVYAWKGMTEEEYEWCIEQTLHFGSEDRPLNMILDDGGDLTNLVLDHYPELAAQVKGISEETTTGVHRLYERMKAGTLPMPAINVNDSVTKSKFDNKYGCRESCVDAIRRATDVMMAGKVAVVAGYGDVGKGSAASLRGAGARVIVTEIDPICALQAAMDGFEVRKMADAVPRADIVVTATGNKDILTGEHFQLMKDKAIVGNIGHFDNEIDVKWLKSNTEEINIKPQVDMYRFTDGREIVLLSQGRLMNLGNATGHPSFVMSNSFTNQTLAQIA
;
A
#
# COMPACT_ATOMS: atom_id res chain seq x y z
N MET A 1 31.09 -1.56 11.90
CA MET A 1 29.94 -0.80 11.47
C MET A 1 28.79 -1.79 11.44
N ASP A 2 27.76 -1.58 12.23
CA ASP A 2 26.59 -2.44 12.25
C ASP A 2 25.87 -2.36 10.89
N ARG A 3 25.15 -3.43 10.49
CA ARG A 3 24.39 -3.47 9.22
C ARG A 3 23.36 -2.32 9.17
N ALA A 4 22.82 -1.94 10.32
CA ALA A 4 21.92 -0.79 10.48
C ALA A 4 22.63 0.55 10.18
N ASP A 5 23.88 0.73 10.60
CA ASP A 5 24.68 1.93 10.28
C ASP A 5 24.97 2.03 8.78
N ILE A 6 25.25 0.88 8.13
CA ILE A 6 25.49 0.81 6.67
C ILE A 6 24.25 1.17 5.89
N VAL A 7 23.08 0.72 6.34
CA VAL A 7 21.79 1.03 5.70
C VAL A 7 21.47 2.51 5.86
N HIS A 8 21.67 3.08 7.05
CA HIS A 8 21.44 4.49 7.31
C HIS A 8 22.37 5.39 6.47
N GLU A 9 23.69 5.10 6.42
CA GLU A 9 24.63 5.85 5.59
C GLU A 9 24.35 5.69 4.09
N ASN A 10 24.07 4.49 3.61
CA ASN A 10 23.72 4.25 2.20
C ASN A 10 22.41 4.92 1.81
N PHE A 11 21.46 4.98 2.73
CA PHE A 11 20.18 5.62 2.56
C PHE A 11 20.34 7.15 2.39
N LEU A 12 21.09 7.80 3.27
CA LEU A 12 21.41 9.23 3.14
C LEU A 12 22.19 9.53 1.86
N ARG A 13 23.10 8.65 1.44
CA ARG A 13 23.82 8.77 0.16
C ARG A 13 22.92 8.63 -1.06
N ARG A 14 21.93 7.72 -1.03
CA ARG A 14 20.99 7.51 -2.15
C ARG A 14 20.09 8.72 -2.40
N VAL A 15 19.70 9.40 -1.34
CA VAL A 15 18.79 10.54 -1.42
C VAL A 15 19.53 11.84 -1.73
N GLY A 16 20.80 11.95 -1.29
CA GLY A 16 21.64 13.14 -1.44
C GLY A 16 21.14 14.33 -0.60
N ASP A 17 22.07 15.10 -0.03
CA ASP A 17 21.76 16.26 0.83
C ASP A 17 20.88 17.32 0.17
N GLY A 18 20.88 17.40 -1.17
CA GLY A 18 20.09 18.38 -1.94
C GLY A 18 18.59 18.13 -1.96
N ASN A 19 18.13 16.92 -1.63
CA ASN A 19 16.70 16.55 -1.66
C ASN A 19 15.98 16.71 -0.31
N LEU A 20 16.70 16.85 0.80
CA LEU A 20 16.09 17.01 2.13
C LEU A 20 15.23 18.27 2.27
N PRO A 21 15.67 19.49 1.85
CA PRO A 21 14.83 20.68 1.89
C PRO A 21 13.53 20.51 1.07
N GLN A 22 13.63 19.88 -0.10
CA GLN A 22 12.47 19.60 -0.94
C GLN A 22 11.52 18.59 -0.29
N ALA A 23 12.07 17.55 0.36
CA ALA A 23 11.26 16.58 1.11
C ALA A 23 10.50 17.25 2.25
N ARG A 24 11.16 18.14 3.04
CA ARG A 24 10.51 18.92 4.09
C ARG A 24 9.42 19.85 3.56
N SER A 25 9.63 20.49 2.42
CA SER A 25 8.60 21.31 1.77
C SER A 25 7.39 20.49 1.34
N LYS A 26 7.60 19.25 0.86
CA LYS A 26 6.51 18.32 0.51
C LYS A 26 5.76 17.84 1.74
N ILE A 27 6.45 17.56 2.87
CA ILE A 27 5.81 17.20 4.12
C ILE A 27 4.93 18.36 4.62
N ALA A 28 5.45 19.60 4.61
CA ALA A 28 4.69 20.78 4.99
C ALA A 28 3.46 21.02 4.09
N LEU A 29 3.57 20.74 2.79
CA LEU A 29 2.42 20.77 1.88
C LEU A 29 1.38 19.69 2.22
N ALA A 30 1.84 18.49 2.57
CA ALA A 30 0.95 17.41 3.01
C ALA A 30 0.25 17.75 4.33
N GLU A 31 0.95 18.33 5.30
CA GLU A 31 0.36 18.81 6.57
C GLU A 31 -0.80 19.78 6.33
N ALA A 32 -0.66 20.72 5.39
CA ALA A 32 -1.73 21.66 5.03
C ALA A 32 -2.99 20.97 4.47
N GLU A 33 -2.83 19.78 3.88
CA GLU A 33 -3.90 18.95 3.32
C GLU A 33 -4.35 17.82 4.28
N MET A 34 -3.79 17.75 5.52
CA MET A 34 -4.08 16.70 6.50
C MET A 34 -4.66 17.28 7.81
N PRO A 35 -5.83 17.95 7.72
CA PRO A 35 -6.39 18.69 8.87
C PRO A 35 -6.70 17.81 10.08
N GLY A 36 -7.04 16.54 9.89
CA GLY A 36 -7.33 15.62 10.99
C GLY A 36 -6.11 15.38 11.86
N LEU A 37 -4.94 15.11 11.27
CA LEU A 37 -3.70 14.95 12.03
C LEU A 37 -3.25 16.25 12.72
N MET A 38 -3.40 17.39 12.03
CA MET A 38 -3.06 18.69 12.63
C MET A 38 -3.96 19.01 13.83
N ALA A 39 -5.25 18.70 13.75
CA ALA A 39 -6.16 18.82 14.88
C ALA A 39 -5.76 17.93 16.08
N LEU A 40 -5.31 16.70 15.82
CA LEU A 40 -4.82 15.82 16.89
C LEU A 40 -3.55 16.36 17.56
N ARG A 41 -2.61 16.95 16.79
CA ARG A 41 -1.43 17.61 17.37
C ARG A 41 -1.84 18.78 18.26
N GLU A 42 -2.80 19.59 17.83
CA GLU A 42 -3.32 20.73 18.61
C GLU A 42 -4.02 20.26 19.91
N GLU A 43 -4.87 19.22 19.81
CA GLU A 43 -5.68 18.74 20.94
C GLU A 43 -4.84 17.95 21.95
N TYR A 44 -3.96 17.07 21.50
CA TYR A 44 -3.26 16.11 22.35
C TYR A 44 -1.77 16.40 22.53
N GLY A 45 -1.17 17.30 21.77
CA GLY A 45 0.28 17.55 21.79
C GLY A 45 0.84 17.96 23.15
N GLN A 46 0.05 18.63 24.00
CA GLN A 46 0.45 18.97 25.37
C GLN A 46 0.30 17.80 26.35
N SER A 47 -0.75 17.01 26.21
CA SER A 47 -1.07 15.91 27.14
C SER A 47 -0.21 14.67 26.95
N LYS A 48 0.41 14.52 25.74
CA LYS A 48 1.28 13.39 25.39
C LYS A 48 0.65 12.02 25.69
N PRO A 49 -0.54 11.70 25.15
CA PRO A 49 -1.24 10.46 25.48
C PRO A 49 -0.47 9.19 25.11
N LEU A 50 0.48 9.29 24.18
CA LEU A 50 1.34 8.18 23.76
C LEU A 50 2.68 8.12 24.53
N ALA A 51 2.84 8.85 25.62
CA ALA A 51 4.05 8.78 26.44
C ALA A 51 4.32 7.35 26.93
N GLY A 52 5.50 6.80 26.60
CA GLY A 52 5.89 5.41 26.89
C GLY A 52 5.40 4.37 25.88
N ALA A 53 4.66 4.76 24.85
CA ALA A 53 4.40 3.90 23.70
C ALA A 53 5.68 3.75 22.86
N ARG A 54 6.01 2.53 22.49
CA ARG A 54 7.06 2.17 21.53
C ARG A 54 6.37 1.52 20.34
N ILE A 55 6.10 2.34 19.34
CA ILE A 55 5.30 1.96 18.19
C ILE A 55 6.23 1.45 17.09
N ALA A 56 6.14 0.16 16.77
CA ALA A 56 6.68 -0.38 15.53
C ALA A 56 5.64 -0.20 14.43
N GLY A 57 5.99 0.54 13.37
CA GLY A 57 5.14 0.76 12.22
C GLY A 57 5.61 -0.05 11.00
N CYS A 58 4.67 -0.72 10.33
CA CYS A 58 4.88 -1.37 9.04
C CYS A 58 3.78 -0.93 8.08
N LEU A 59 4.00 0.22 7.44
CA LEU A 59 3.06 0.84 6.51
C LEU A 59 3.84 1.64 5.47
N HIS A 60 3.30 1.76 4.26
CA HIS A 60 3.93 2.46 3.12
C HIS A 60 4.62 3.76 3.51
N MET A 61 5.96 3.84 3.35
CA MET A 61 6.75 5.02 3.75
C MET A 61 6.64 6.14 2.70
N THR A 62 5.52 6.85 2.74
CA THR A 62 5.20 8.00 1.86
C THR A 62 5.37 9.34 2.59
N ILE A 63 5.20 10.44 1.85
CA ILE A 63 5.14 11.79 2.45
C ILE A 63 4.03 11.89 3.51
N GLN A 64 2.86 11.29 3.23
CA GLN A 64 1.74 11.29 4.17
C GLN A 64 2.05 10.50 5.45
N THR A 65 2.76 9.39 5.28
CA THR A 65 3.24 8.57 6.41
C THR A 65 4.28 9.33 7.25
N ALA A 66 5.11 10.17 6.63
CA ALA A 66 6.00 11.06 7.37
C ALA A 66 5.22 11.98 8.33
N VAL A 67 4.09 12.55 7.87
CA VAL A 67 3.21 13.37 8.73
C VAL A 67 2.61 12.54 9.88
N LEU A 68 2.19 11.29 9.61
CA LEU A 68 1.71 10.38 10.66
C LEU A 68 2.80 10.12 11.72
N ILE A 69 4.00 9.74 11.28
CA ILE A 69 5.12 9.45 12.18
C ILE A 69 5.43 10.65 13.08
N GLU A 70 5.56 11.84 12.49
CA GLU A 70 5.82 13.06 13.24
C GLU A 70 4.67 13.40 14.21
N THR A 71 3.42 13.09 13.84
CA THR A 71 2.26 13.24 14.74
C THR A 71 2.36 12.29 15.93
N LEU A 72 2.64 11.01 15.72
CA LEU A 72 2.80 10.03 16.81
C LEU A 72 3.93 10.43 17.78
N VAL A 73 5.06 10.91 17.24
CA VAL A 73 6.18 11.42 18.06
C VAL A 73 5.79 12.68 18.81
N GLU A 74 5.08 13.61 18.19
CA GLU A 74 4.58 14.81 18.87
C GLU A 74 3.60 14.47 20.00
N LEU A 75 2.84 13.40 19.86
CA LEU A 75 1.96 12.88 20.92
C LEU A 75 2.68 12.05 21.98
N GLY A 76 3.99 11.91 21.90
CA GLY A 76 4.86 11.34 22.95
C GLY A 76 5.35 9.92 22.71
N ALA A 77 5.09 9.30 21.55
CA ALA A 77 5.57 7.97 21.26
C ALA A 77 7.05 7.94 20.84
N ASP A 78 7.74 6.86 21.20
CA ASP A 78 8.93 6.42 20.48
C ASP A 78 8.46 5.64 19.24
N VAL A 79 8.99 5.94 18.06
CA VAL A 79 8.55 5.34 16.79
C VAL A 79 9.73 4.77 16.02
N GLN A 80 9.58 3.57 15.49
CA GLN A 80 10.43 3.00 14.46
C GLN A 80 9.56 2.52 13.30
N TRP A 81 10.06 2.62 12.07
CA TRP A 81 9.23 2.42 10.88
C TRP A 81 9.88 1.55 9.82
N SER A 82 9.09 0.63 9.26
CA SER A 82 9.38 -0.09 8.02
C SER A 82 8.25 0.11 7.01
N SER A 83 8.46 -0.33 5.76
CA SER A 83 7.40 -0.32 4.75
C SER A 83 6.74 -1.70 4.67
N CYS A 84 5.47 -1.74 4.30
CA CYS A 84 4.72 -2.96 4.04
C CYS A 84 4.78 -3.42 2.56
N ASN A 85 5.65 -2.81 1.74
CA ASN A 85 5.81 -3.15 0.34
C ASN A 85 7.17 -2.70 -0.20
N ILE A 86 7.83 -3.54 -1.01
CA ILE A 86 9.17 -3.30 -1.54
C ILE A 86 9.28 -2.14 -2.55
N TYR A 87 8.17 -1.69 -3.15
CA TYR A 87 8.16 -0.62 -4.17
C TYR A 87 7.47 0.67 -3.73
N SER A 88 6.84 0.72 -2.56
CA SER A 88 5.97 1.83 -2.16
C SER A 88 6.71 2.98 -1.47
N THR A 89 7.92 2.76 -0.97
CA THR A 89 8.67 3.79 -0.26
C THR A 89 9.01 4.97 -1.17
N GLN A 90 8.80 6.17 -0.65
CA GLN A 90 9.33 7.40 -1.21
C GLN A 90 10.63 7.74 -0.47
N ASP A 91 11.79 7.45 -1.08
CA ASP A 91 13.11 7.54 -0.42
C ASP A 91 13.36 8.91 0.22
N HIS A 92 12.89 9.98 -0.41
CA HIS A 92 13.03 11.34 0.15
C HIS A 92 12.16 11.56 1.42
N ALA A 93 11.01 10.88 1.54
CA ALA A 93 10.20 10.94 2.76
C ALA A 93 10.91 10.19 3.91
N ALA A 94 11.39 8.99 3.62
CA ALA A 94 12.13 8.18 4.57
C ALA A 94 13.39 8.92 5.06
N ALA A 95 14.15 9.54 4.15
CA ALA A 95 15.33 10.34 4.49
C ALA A 95 15.00 11.55 5.37
N ALA A 96 13.87 12.23 5.11
CA ALA A 96 13.48 13.38 5.93
C ALA A 96 13.15 12.97 7.38
N ILE A 97 12.51 11.81 7.57
CA ILE A 97 12.19 11.26 8.90
C ILE A 97 13.47 10.76 9.60
N ALA A 98 14.35 10.06 8.88
CA ALA A 98 15.65 9.62 9.41
C ALA A 98 16.53 10.82 9.84
N ALA A 99 16.56 11.89 9.03
CA ALA A 99 17.27 13.12 9.37
C ALA A 99 16.67 13.86 10.59
N ALA A 100 15.41 13.62 10.92
CA ALA A 100 14.79 14.09 12.16
C ALA A 100 15.12 13.21 13.39
N GLY A 101 15.93 12.17 13.22
CA GLY A 101 16.37 11.28 14.31
C GLY A 101 15.39 10.15 14.60
N ILE A 102 14.41 9.89 13.73
CA ILE A 102 13.45 8.80 13.87
C ILE A 102 13.93 7.63 13.00
N PRO A 103 14.15 6.42 13.56
CA PRO A 103 14.63 5.28 12.80
C PRO A 103 13.63 4.83 11.72
N VAL A 104 14.07 4.76 10.47
CA VAL A 104 13.31 4.29 9.33
C VAL A 104 14.14 3.24 8.57
N TYR A 105 13.55 2.08 8.39
CA TYR A 105 14.13 0.94 7.68
C TYR A 105 13.27 0.65 6.45
N ALA A 106 13.40 1.48 5.41
CA ALA A 106 12.61 1.34 4.19
C ALA A 106 13.26 2.11 3.03
N TRP A 107 13.33 1.49 1.87
CA TRP A 107 13.71 2.16 0.60
C TRP A 107 12.97 1.54 -0.58
N LYS A 108 12.90 2.26 -1.68
CA LYS A 108 12.24 1.75 -2.89
C LYS A 108 13.13 0.74 -3.60
N GLY A 109 12.57 -0.44 -3.89
CA GLY A 109 13.27 -1.51 -4.59
C GLY A 109 14.09 -2.41 -3.67
N MET A 110 13.62 -2.63 -2.44
CA MET A 110 14.15 -3.68 -1.56
C MET A 110 13.98 -5.06 -2.20
N THR A 111 14.90 -5.98 -1.91
CA THR A 111 14.66 -7.42 -2.08
C THR A 111 13.72 -7.94 -1.00
N GLU A 112 13.17 -9.15 -1.16
CA GLU A 112 12.33 -9.76 -0.11
C GLU A 112 13.11 -9.96 1.20
N GLU A 113 14.39 -10.37 1.11
CA GLU A 113 15.27 -10.54 2.27
C GLU A 113 15.55 -9.21 2.99
N GLU A 114 15.76 -8.13 2.23
CA GLU A 114 15.92 -6.78 2.79
C GLU A 114 14.63 -6.28 3.43
N TYR A 115 13.48 -6.59 2.85
CA TYR A 115 12.17 -6.26 3.37
C TYR A 115 11.90 -6.93 4.73
N GLU A 116 12.12 -8.25 4.84
CA GLU A 116 11.99 -9.00 6.09
C GLU A 116 12.93 -8.44 7.15
N TRP A 117 14.21 -8.22 6.80
CA TRP A 117 15.19 -7.61 7.70
C TRP A 117 14.74 -6.22 8.19
N CYS A 118 14.17 -5.38 7.32
CA CYS A 118 13.69 -4.05 7.69
C CYS A 118 12.57 -4.10 8.74
N ILE A 119 11.65 -5.06 8.62
CA ILE A 119 10.59 -5.25 9.62
C ILE A 119 11.21 -5.68 10.97
N GLU A 120 12.15 -6.61 10.96
CA GLU A 120 12.82 -7.07 12.18
C GLU A 120 13.54 -5.92 12.93
N GLN A 121 14.12 -4.94 12.20
CA GLN A 121 14.79 -3.81 12.83
C GLN A 121 13.84 -2.93 13.68
N THR A 122 12.52 -2.99 13.45
CA THR A 122 11.53 -2.21 14.21
C THR A 122 11.17 -2.83 15.56
N LEU A 123 11.63 -4.03 15.86
CA LEU A 123 11.22 -4.78 17.06
C LEU A 123 11.83 -4.27 18.38
N HIS A 124 13.01 -3.66 18.33
CA HIS A 124 13.75 -3.21 19.52
C HIS A 124 14.19 -1.75 19.40
N PHE A 125 13.93 -0.96 20.46
CA PHE A 125 14.16 0.49 20.49
C PHE A 125 15.51 0.83 21.14
N GLY A 126 16.58 0.66 20.38
CA GLY A 126 17.96 0.96 20.78
C GLY A 126 18.66 -0.11 21.61
N SER A 127 17.94 -1.01 22.27
CA SER A 127 18.47 -2.14 23.03
C SER A 127 17.46 -3.28 23.14
N GLU A 128 17.94 -4.51 23.35
CA GLU A 128 17.08 -5.71 23.45
C GLU A 128 16.11 -5.68 24.62
N ASP A 129 16.41 -4.96 25.69
CA ASP A 129 15.56 -4.76 26.86
C ASP A 129 14.45 -3.69 26.67
N ARG A 130 14.42 -3.07 25.49
CA ARG A 130 13.38 -2.09 25.11
C ARG A 130 12.62 -2.53 23.86
N PRO A 131 11.83 -3.63 23.92
CA PRO A 131 11.05 -4.08 22.78
C PRO A 131 9.86 -3.14 22.48
N LEU A 132 9.27 -3.31 21.28
CA LEU A 132 8.00 -2.69 20.94
C LEU A 132 6.93 -3.05 21.97
N ASN A 133 5.95 -2.17 22.14
CA ASN A 133 4.75 -2.45 22.95
C ASN A 133 3.44 -2.04 22.26
N MET A 134 3.53 -1.50 21.06
CA MET A 134 2.40 -1.16 20.18
C MET A 134 2.77 -1.49 18.72
N ILE A 135 1.80 -1.90 17.95
CA ILE A 135 1.96 -2.18 16.50
C ILE A 135 0.98 -1.32 15.70
N LEU A 136 1.49 -0.71 14.64
CA LEU A 136 0.71 -0.09 13.58
C LEU A 136 1.06 -0.78 12.27
N ASP A 137 0.13 -1.56 11.72
CA ASP A 137 0.40 -2.45 10.59
C ASP A 137 -0.51 -2.17 9.39
N ASP A 138 -0.04 -2.57 8.22
CA ASP A 138 -0.77 -2.46 6.95
C ASP A 138 -0.56 -3.75 6.15
N GLY A 139 -1.47 -4.69 6.32
CA GLY A 139 -1.45 -6.01 5.71
C GLY A 139 -1.08 -7.15 6.65
N GLY A 140 -0.57 -6.84 7.85
CA GLY A 140 -0.35 -7.79 8.92
C GLY A 140 0.99 -8.51 8.88
N ASP A 141 1.98 -8.05 8.10
CA ASP A 141 3.28 -8.73 8.01
C ASP A 141 4.09 -8.58 9.31
N LEU A 142 4.17 -7.38 9.88
CA LEU A 142 4.81 -7.16 11.19
C LEU A 142 4.08 -7.92 12.30
N THR A 143 2.76 -7.85 12.32
CA THR A 143 1.92 -8.56 13.29
C THR A 143 2.16 -10.06 13.25
N ASN A 144 2.17 -10.65 12.04
CA ASN A 144 2.39 -12.07 11.87
C ASN A 144 3.82 -12.47 12.26
N LEU A 145 4.82 -11.66 11.89
CA LEU A 145 6.21 -11.87 12.29
C LEU A 145 6.33 -11.95 13.83
N VAL A 146 5.75 -10.98 14.54
CA VAL A 146 5.80 -10.96 16.02
C VAL A 146 5.07 -12.13 16.63
N LEU A 147 3.87 -12.48 16.15
CA LEU A 147 3.05 -13.55 16.71
C LEU A 147 3.64 -14.95 16.44
N ASP A 148 4.27 -15.16 15.29
CA ASP A 148 4.76 -16.48 14.88
C ASP A 148 6.22 -16.73 15.29
N HIS A 149 7.06 -15.70 15.35
CA HIS A 149 8.50 -15.86 15.58
C HIS A 149 9.01 -15.26 16.89
N TYR A 150 8.27 -14.33 17.51
CA TYR A 150 8.67 -13.60 18.71
C TYR A 150 7.58 -13.60 19.79
N PRO A 151 7.15 -14.78 20.30
CA PRO A 151 6.02 -14.86 21.25
C PRO A 151 6.30 -14.11 22.57
N GLU A 152 7.56 -13.98 22.97
CA GLU A 152 7.99 -13.21 24.14
C GLU A 152 7.76 -11.70 23.95
N LEU A 153 7.91 -11.18 22.71
CA LEU A 153 7.58 -9.79 22.38
C LEU A 153 6.06 -9.60 22.27
N ALA A 154 5.37 -10.59 21.66
CA ALA A 154 3.91 -10.58 21.55
C ALA A 154 3.23 -10.39 22.93
N ALA A 155 3.79 -10.99 24.00
CA ALA A 155 3.29 -10.84 25.35
C ALA A 155 3.40 -9.39 25.91
N GLN A 156 4.23 -8.53 25.31
CA GLN A 156 4.43 -7.15 25.72
C GLN A 156 3.61 -6.16 24.87
N VAL A 157 3.05 -6.60 23.75
CA VAL A 157 2.22 -5.77 22.85
C VAL A 157 0.87 -5.49 23.51
N LYS A 158 0.58 -4.21 23.73
CA LYS A 158 -0.67 -3.74 24.35
C LYS A 158 -1.83 -3.69 23.35
N GLY A 159 -1.53 -3.45 22.09
CA GLY A 159 -2.54 -3.36 21.04
C GLY A 159 -1.95 -3.22 19.64
N ILE A 160 -2.79 -3.52 18.67
CA ILE A 160 -2.50 -3.46 17.23
C ILE A 160 -3.53 -2.55 16.58
N SER A 161 -3.12 -1.71 15.63
CA SER A 161 -4.03 -1.06 14.69
C SER A 161 -3.70 -1.50 13.27
N GLU A 162 -4.74 -1.88 12.51
CA GLU A 162 -4.58 -2.44 11.15
C GLU A 162 -5.26 -1.54 10.12
N GLU A 163 -4.48 -1.18 9.08
CA GLU A 163 -4.87 -0.22 8.05
C GLU A 163 -5.75 -0.81 6.95
N THR A 164 -5.53 -2.08 6.56
CA THR A 164 -6.07 -2.58 5.31
C THR A 164 -6.89 -3.85 5.43
N THR A 165 -7.80 -4.07 4.48
CA THR A 165 -8.72 -5.22 4.42
C THR A 165 -8.00 -6.56 4.60
N THR A 166 -6.84 -6.73 4.00
CA THR A 166 -6.10 -7.99 4.04
C THR A 166 -5.55 -8.30 5.43
N GLY A 167 -4.97 -7.30 6.10
CA GLY A 167 -4.48 -7.46 7.48
C GLY A 167 -5.63 -7.71 8.45
N VAL A 168 -6.75 -6.99 8.29
CA VAL A 168 -7.98 -7.24 9.05
C VAL A 168 -8.47 -8.68 8.89
N HIS A 169 -8.43 -9.21 7.67
CA HIS A 169 -8.82 -10.61 7.42
C HIS A 169 -7.92 -11.60 8.17
N ARG A 170 -6.60 -11.39 8.14
CA ARG A 170 -5.62 -12.18 8.90
C ARG A 170 -5.86 -12.10 10.42
N LEU A 171 -6.18 -10.91 10.94
CA LEU A 171 -6.53 -10.74 12.36
C LEU A 171 -7.79 -11.51 12.75
N TYR A 172 -8.84 -11.50 11.91
CA TYR A 172 -10.04 -12.30 12.14
C TYR A 172 -9.76 -13.81 12.11
N GLU A 173 -8.89 -14.28 11.23
CA GLU A 173 -8.49 -15.68 11.20
C GLU A 173 -7.77 -16.07 12.50
N ARG A 174 -6.82 -15.23 12.98
CA ARG A 174 -6.14 -15.45 14.26
C ARG A 174 -7.09 -15.41 15.45
N MET A 175 -8.02 -14.47 15.44
CA MET A 175 -9.06 -14.38 16.49
C MET A 175 -9.91 -15.64 16.54
N LYS A 176 -10.36 -16.16 15.40
CA LYS A 176 -11.11 -17.43 15.30
C LYS A 176 -10.30 -18.63 15.75
N ALA A 177 -9.01 -18.65 15.47
CA ALA A 177 -8.08 -19.70 15.88
C ALA A 177 -7.65 -19.58 17.35
N GLY A 178 -7.98 -18.49 18.05
CA GLY A 178 -7.54 -18.23 19.42
C GLY A 178 -6.04 -17.89 19.54
N THR A 179 -5.43 -17.40 18.45
CA THR A 179 -4.00 -17.07 18.38
C THR A 179 -3.72 -15.56 18.30
N LEU A 180 -4.69 -14.72 18.64
CA LEU A 180 -4.56 -13.29 18.79
C LEU A 180 -4.64 -12.91 20.28
N PRO A 181 -3.50 -12.79 21.00
CA PRO A 181 -3.50 -12.61 22.44
C PRO A 181 -3.71 -11.17 22.93
N MET A 182 -3.67 -10.18 22.03
CA MET A 182 -3.84 -8.77 22.35
C MET A 182 -5.01 -8.15 21.60
N PRO A 183 -5.55 -6.99 22.07
CA PRO A 183 -6.54 -6.23 21.32
C PRO A 183 -6.02 -5.78 19.97
N ALA A 184 -6.88 -5.81 18.94
CA ALA A 184 -6.59 -5.28 17.63
C ALA A 184 -7.74 -4.38 17.16
N ILE A 185 -7.42 -3.17 16.72
CA ILE A 185 -8.38 -2.20 16.20
C ILE A 185 -8.36 -2.25 14.67
N ASN A 186 -9.52 -2.59 14.10
CA ASN A 186 -9.74 -2.56 12.66
C ASN A 186 -9.99 -1.12 12.21
N VAL A 187 -8.94 -0.44 11.76
CA VAL A 187 -9.03 0.92 11.22
C VAL A 187 -9.62 0.90 9.81
N ASN A 188 -9.37 -0.16 9.02
CA ASN A 188 -9.87 -0.25 7.65
C ASN A 188 -11.37 -0.05 7.54
N ASP A 189 -12.16 -0.65 8.43
CA ASP A 189 -13.63 -0.62 8.37
C ASP A 189 -14.24 0.61 9.05
N SER A 190 -13.41 1.49 9.62
CA SER A 190 -13.88 2.83 10.00
C SER A 190 -14.50 3.52 8.77
N VAL A 191 -15.68 4.09 8.94
CA VAL A 191 -16.42 4.74 7.83
C VAL A 191 -15.58 5.87 7.20
N THR A 192 -14.88 6.63 8.04
CA THR A 192 -14.00 7.71 7.59
C THR A 192 -12.72 7.21 6.93
N LYS A 193 -12.37 5.92 7.04
CA LYS A 193 -11.26 5.28 6.31
C LYS A 193 -11.76 4.62 5.02
N SER A 194 -12.54 3.56 5.10
CA SER A 194 -12.88 2.72 3.94
C SER A 194 -13.67 3.45 2.86
N LYS A 195 -14.56 4.36 3.24
CA LYS A 195 -15.40 5.09 2.29
C LYS A 195 -14.70 6.28 1.64
N PHE A 196 -13.52 6.65 2.14
CA PHE A 196 -12.70 7.74 1.61
C PHE A 196 -11.39 7.22 1.01
N ASP A 197 -10.50 6.63 1.79
CA ASP A 197 -9.21 6.11 1.35
C ASP A 197 -9.38 5.04 0.27
N ASN A 198 -10.04 3.92 0.57
CA ASN A 198 -10.15 2.80 -0.37
C ASN A 198 -10.87 3.21 -1.66
N LYS A 199 -11.83 4.11 -1.60
CA LYS A 199 -12.63 4.55 -2.75
C LYS A 199 -12.00 5.74 -3.47
N TYR A 200 -11.89 6.88 -2.80
CA TYR A 200 -11.43 8.13 -3.42
C TYR A 200 -9.92 8.16 -3.60
N GLY A 201 -9.15 7.53 -2.69
CA GLY A 201 -7.72 7.36 -2.88
C GLY A 201 -7.39 6.58 -4.15
N CYS A 202 -8.08 5.46 -4.40
CA CYS A 202 -7.93 4.71 -5.64
C CYS A 202 -8.49 5.45 -6.86
N ARG A 203 -9.52 6.29 -6.67
CA ARG A 203 -10.03 7.14 -7.76
C ARG A 203 -9.00 8.14 -8.25
N GLU A 204 -8.21 8.73 -7.36
CA GLU A 204 -7.11 9.63 -7.74
C GLU A 204 -5.89 8.86 -8.28
N SER A 205 -5.47 7.80 -7.62
CA SER A 205 -4.19 7.14 -7.87
C SER A 205 -4.18 6.11 -9.00
N CYS A 206 -5.32 5.54 -9.40
CA CYS A 206 -5.38 4.49 -10.42
C CYS A 206 -4.88 4.98 -11.79
N VAL A 207 -5.48 6.04 -12.32
CA VAL A 207 -5.11 6.60 -13.63
C VAL A 207 -3.76 7.31 -13.56
N ASP A 208 -3.41 7.92 -12.42
CA ASP A 208 -2.09 8.52 -12.21
C ASP A 208 -0.97 7.49 -12.40
N ALA A 209 -1.11 6.30 -11.81
CA ALA A 209 -0.15 5.21 -11.95
C ALA A 209 0.01 4.76 -13.41
N ILE A 210 -1.09 4.51 -14.11
CA ILE A 210 -1.07 4.06 -15.50
C ILE A 210 -0.42 5.11 -16.40
N ARG A 211 -0.75 6.38 -16.22
CA ARG A 211 -0.17 7.48 -17.01
C ARG A 211 1.32 7.63 -16.78
N ARG A 212 1.78 7.65 -15.54
CA ARG A 212 3.22 7.75 -15.22
C ARG A 212 4.00 6.53 -15.71
N ALA A 213 3.38 5.34 -15.66
CA ALA A 213 4.02 4.12 -16.13
C ALA A 213 4.17 4.07 -17.64
N THR A 214 3.16 4.52 -18.41
CA THR A 214 3.02 4.16 -19.84
C THR A 214 2.81 5.35 -20.77
N ASP A 215 2.47 6.53 -20.26
CA ASP A 215 2.10 7.72 -21.04
C ASP A 215 0.94 7.50 -22.04
N VAL A 216 0.16 6.42 -21.89
CA VAL A 216 -0.92 6.11 -22.83
C VAL A 216 -2.14 7.02 -22.61
N MET A 217 -2.83 7.32 -23.70
CA MET A 217 -4.11 8.02 -23.65
C MET A 217 -5.20 7.08 -23.16
N MET A 218 -5.94 7.50 -22.11
CA MET A 218 -7.04 6.71 -21.54
C MET A 218 -8.31 6.76 -22.40
N ALA A 219 -8.59 7.92 -22.99
CA ALA A 219 -9.83 8.15 -23.73
C ALA A 219 -9.99 7.14 -24.89
N GLY A 220 -11.17 6.54 -24.95
CA GLY A 220 -11.53 5.55 -25.99
C GLY A 220 -11.02 4.12 -25.74
N LYS A 221 -10.10 3.90 -24.79
CA LYS A 221 -9.64 2.55 -24.45
C LYS A 221 -10.71 1.76 -23.72
N VAL A 222 -10.69 0.45 -23.86
CA VAL A 222 -11.48 -0.47 -23.04
C VAL A 222 -10.67 -0.86 -21.82
N ALA A 223 -11.19 -0.54 -20.65
CA ALA A 223 -10.57 -0.89 -19.38
C ALA A 223 -11.44 -1.90 -18.64
N VAL A 224 -10.84 -2.98 -18.16
CA VAL A 224 -11.48 -3.99 -17.31
C VAL A 224 -11.04 -3.75 -15.88
N VAL A 225 -12.00 -3.64 -14.97
CA VAL A 225 -11.76 -3.58 -13.51
C VAL A 225 -12.31 -4.86 -12.89
N ALA A 226 -11.43 -5.65 -12.30
CA ALA A 226 -11.79 -6.86 -11.58
C ALA A 226 -12.04 -6.52 -10.10
N GLY A 227 -13.28 -6.71 -9.67
CA GLY A 227 -13.76 -6.34 -8.34
C GLY A 227 -14.54 -5.00 -8.36
N TYR A 228 -15.64 -4.93 -7.56
CA TYR A 228 -16.44 -3.72 -7.40
C TYR A 228 -16.75 -3.42 -5.93
N GLY A 229 -15.81 -3.74 -5.04
CA GLY A 229 -15.72 -3.19 -3.69
C GLY A 229 -15.33 -1.71 -3.71
N ASP A 230 -14.95 -1.12 -2.59
CA ASP A 230 -14.59 0.30 -2.52
C ASP A 230 -13.43 0.67 -3.47
N VAL A 231 -12.38 -0.16 -3.52
CA VAL A 231 -11.23 0.01 -4.43
C VAL A 231 -11.66 -0.08 -5.90
N GLY A 232 -12.44 -1.09 -6.26
CA GLY A 232 -12.95 -1.28 -7.61
C GLY A 232 -13.86 -0.14 -8.07
N LYS A 233 -14.76 0.35 -7.19
CA LYS A 233 -15.61 1.52 -7.44
C LYS A 233 -14.79 2.77 -7.73
N GLY A 234 -13.76 3.02 -6.93
CA GLY A 234 -12.84 4.14 -7.14
C GLY A 234 -12.10 4.02 -8.47
N SER A 235 -11.52 2.87 -8.74
CA SER A 235 -10.74 2.59 -9.97
C SER A 235 -11.61 2.69 -11.23
N ALA A 236 -12.81 2.12 -11.22
CA ALA A 236 -13.76 2.21 -12.34
C ALA A 236 -14.19 3.66 -12.62
N ALA A 237 -14.46 4.43 -11.56
CA ALA A 237 -14.79 5.85 -11.68
C ALA A 237 -13.61 6.67 -12.22
N SER A 238 -12.37 6.37 -11.80
CA SER A 238 -11.13 6.99 -12.28
C SER A 238 -10.97 6.81 -13.79
N LEU A 239 -11.04 5.56 -14.25
CA LEU A 239 -10.88 5.20 -15.66
C LEU A 239 -12.00 5.79 -16.53
N ARG A 240 -13.27 5.72 -16.08
CA ARG A 240 -14.40 6.35 -16.77
C ARG A 240 -14.25 7.87 -16.84
N GLY A 241 -13.82 8.50 -15.74
CA GLY A 241 -13.57 9.94 -15.68
C GLY A 241 -12.46 10.41 -16.64
N ALA A 242 -11.48 9.53 -16.93
CA ALA A 242 -10.44 9.76 -17.92
C ALA A 242 -10.87 9.44 -19.37
N GLY A 243 -12.12 9.04 -19.60
CA GLY A 243 -12.70 8.78 -20.92
C GLY A 243 -12.56 7.32 -21.42
N ALA A 244 -12.16 6.38 -20.57
CA ALA A 244 -12.16 4.96 -20.90
C ALA A 244 -13.58 4.36 -20.88
N ARG A 245 -13.80 3.34 -21.68
CA ARG A 245 -14.99 2.48 -21.64
C ARG A 245 -14.72 1.35 -20.66
N VAL A 246 -15.40 1.36 -19.52
CA VAL A 246 -15.12 0.46 -18.41
C VAL A 246 -16.03 -0.74 -18.41
N ILE A 247 -15.46 -1.93 -18.29
CA ILE A 247 -16.14 -3.21 -18.02
C ILE A 247 -15.74 -3.63 -16.62
N VAL A 248 -16.70 -4.05 -15.81
CA VAL A 248 -16.47 -4.57 -14.46
C VAL A 248 -16.64 -6.10 -14.48
N THR A 249 -15.77 -6.80 -13.77
CA THR A 249 -15.95 -8.22 -13.45
C THR A 249 -16.13 -8.38 -11.94
N GLU A 250 -17.16 -9.09 -11.51
CA GLU A 250 -17.48 -9.24 -10.10
C GLU A 250 -18.21 -10.55 -9.85
N ILE A 251 -17.92 -11.23 -8.74
CA ILE A 251 -18.56 -12.48 -8.34
C ILE A 251 -19.69 -12.25 -7.32
N ASP A 252 -19.58 -11.19 -6.50
CA ASP A 252 -20.63 -10.80 -5.57
C ASP A 252 -21.81 -10.19 -6.35
N PRO A 253 -23.02 -10.78 -6.27
CA PRO A 253 -24.17 -10.32 -7.05
C PRO A 253 -24.65 -8.92 -6.63
N ILE A 254 -24.41 -8.51 -5.39
CA ILE A 254 -24.77 -7.17 -4.90
C ILE A 254 -23.83 -6.13 -5.52
N CYS A 255 -22.53 -6.38 -5.45
CA CYS A 255 -21.51 -5.49 -6.06
C CYS A 255 -21.65 -5.45 -7.59
N ALA A 256 -21.93 -6.58 -8.24
CA ALA A 256 -22.21 -6.65 -9.68
C ALA A 256 -23.44 -5.82 -10.06
N LEU A 257 -24.53 -5.92 -9.29
CA LEU A 257 -25.75 -5.12 -9.50
C LEU A 257 -25.46 -3.62 -9.30
N GLN A 258 -24.70 -3.25 -8.27
CA GLN A 258 -24.28 -1.85 -8.07
C GLN A 258 -23.48 -1.33 -9.27
N ALA A 259 -22.54 -2.13 -9.81
CA ALA A 259 -21.79 -1.74 -11.01
C ALA A 259 -22.73 -1.49 -12.21
N ALA A 260 -23.71 -2.35 -12.42
CA ALA A 260 -24.71 -2.18 -13.49
C ALA A 260 -25.57 -0.91 -13.27
N MET A 261 -26.00 -0.63 -12.03
CA MET A 261 -26.76 0.58 -11.69
C MET A 261 -25.93 1.86 -11.87
N ASP A 262 -24.61 1.78 -11.62
CA ASP A 262 -23.67 2.88 -11.87
C ASP A 262 -23.34 3.07 -13.37
N GLY A 263 -23.94 2.25 -14.26
CA GLY A 263 -23.86 2.34 -15.71
C GLY A 263 -22.63 1.68 -16.32
N PHE A 264 -22.01 0.73 -15.61
CA PHE A 264 -20.93 -0.09 -16.15
C PHE A 264 -21.46 -1.37 -16.81
N GLU A 265 -20.79 -1.82 -17.86
CA GLU A 265 -20.98 -3.16 -18.40
C GLU A 265 -20.38 -4.18 -17.44
N VAL A 266 -21.17 -5.20 -17.04
CA VAL A 266 -20.68 -6.29 -16.17
C VAL A 266 -20.55 -7.57 -16.97
N ARG A 267 -19.36 -8.20 -16.94
CA ARG A 267 -19.02 -9.41 -17.69
C ARG A 267 -18.20 -10.39 -16.87
N LYS A 268 -18.14 -11.64 -17.31
CA LYS A 268 -17.14 -12.60 -16.84
C LYS A 268 -15.74 -12.20 -17.37
N MET A 269 -14.68 -12.55 -16.63
CA MET A 269 -13.32 -12.21 -16.99
C MET A 269 -12.95 -12.72 -18.40
N ALA A 270 -13.26 -13.98 -18.72
CA ALA A 270 -12.95 -14.57 -20.03
C ALA A 270 -13.63 -13.84 -21.22
N ASP A 271 -14.77 -13.18 -20.98
CA ASP A 271 -15.47 -12.39 -22.01
C ASP A 271 -14.95 -10.95 -22.09
N ALA A 272 -14.37 -10.44 -21.00
CA ALA A 272 -13.91 -9.07 -20.88
C ALA A 272 -12.47 -8.88 -21.41
N VAL A 273 -11.53 -9.78 -21.04
CA VAL A 273 -10.10 -9.62 -21.37
C VAL A 273 -9.77 -9.58 -22.86
N PRO A 274 -10.47 -10.28 -23.78
CA PRO A 274 -10.20 -10.16 -25.22
C PRO A 274 -10.48 -8.76 -25.78
N ARG A 275 -11.25 -7.96 -25.06
CA ARG A 275 -11.63 -6.59 -25.45
C ARG A 275 -10.76 -5.53 -24.78
N ALA A 276 -10.03 -5.91 -23.73
CA ALA A 276 -9.32 -4.99 -22.85
C ALA A 276 -8.05 -4.44 -23.48
N ASP A 277 -7.86 -3.13 -23.38
CA ASP A 277 -6.59 -2.45 -23.59
C ASP A 277 -5.87 -2.26 -22.22
N ILE A 278 -6.64 -2.21 -21.11
CA ILE A 278 -6.15 -2.05 -19.74
C ILE A 278 -6.92 -3.01 -18.85
N VAL A 279 -6.24 -3.71 -17.97
CA VAL A 279 -6.86 -4.56 -16.94
C VAL A 279 -6.30 -4.15 -15.57
N VAL A 280 -7.19 -3.86 -14.64
CA VAL A 280 -6.86 -3.51 -13.25
C VAL A 280 -7.52 -4.49 -12.31
N THR A 281 -6.75 -5.19 -11.49
CA THR A 281 -7.26 -6.07 -10.44
C THR A 281 -7.41 -5.31 -9.12
N ALA A 282 -8.52 -5.54 -8.41
CA ALA A 282 -8.92 -4.80 -7.22
C ALA A 282 -9.81 -5.64 -6.28
N THR A 283 -9.55 -6.95 -6.20
CA THR A 283 -10.44 -7.90 -5.50
C THR A 283 -9.99 -8.22 -4.08
N GLY A 284 -8.71 -8.03 -3.75
CA GLY A 284 -8.12 -8.52 -2.52
C GLY A 284 -8.11 -10.06 -2.40
N ASN A 285 -8.19 -10.77 -3.52
CA ASN A 285 -8.20 -12.22 -3.59
C ASN A 285 -7.02 -12.71 -4.44
N LYS A 286 -6.93 -13.98 -4.76
CA LYS A 286 -5.85 -14.59 -5.53
C LYS A 286 -6.34 -15.12 -6.87
N ASP A 287 -5.39 -15.31 -7.81
CA ASP A 287 -5.61 -15.99 -9.09
C ASP A 287 -6.75 -15.39 -9.93
N ILE A 288 -6.84 -14.05 -9.95
CA ILE A 288 -7.86 -13.31 -10.71
C ILE A 288 -7.51 -13.28 -12.20
N LEU A 289 -6.23 -13.03 -12.50
CA LEU A 289 -5.68 -13.12 -13.84
C LEU A 289 -4.69 -14.29 -13.91
N THR A 290 -5.07 -15.31 -14.68
CA THR A 290 -4.29 -16.55 -14.86
C THR A 290 -3.77 -16.67 -16.29
N GLY A 291 -2.97 -17.71 -16.55
CA GLY A 291 -2.45 -18.00 -17.89
C GLY A 291 -3.50 -18.06 -19.00
N GLU A 292 -4.69 -18.59 -18.70
CA GLU A 292 -5.81 -18.65 -19.66
C GLU A 292 -6.27 -17.25 -20.06
N HIS A 293 -6.32 -16.31 -19.13
CA HIS A 293 -6.70 -14.93 -19.40
C HIS A 293 -5.64 -14.19 -20.21
N PHE A 294 -4.33 -14.37 -19.90
CA PHE A 294 -3.25 -13.74 -20.64
C PHE A 294 -3.20 -14.18 -22.10
N GLN A 295 -3.53 -15.46 -22.37
CA GLN A 295 -3.58 -15.98 -23.73
C GLN A 295 -4.68 -15.32 -24.59
N LEU A 296 -5.73 -14.79 -23.95
CA LEU A 296 -6.85 -14.12 -24.61
C LEU A 296 -6.67 -12.60 -24.76
N MET A 297 -5.68 -12.00 -24.08
CA MET A 297 -5.46 -10.55 -24.10
C MET A 297 -4.98 -10.07 -25.45
N LYS A 298 -5.29 -8.80 -25.74
CA LYS A 298 -4.74 -8.10 -26.92
C LYS A 298 -3.23 -7.90 -26.80
N ASP A 299 -2.60 -7.73 -27.95
CA ASP A 299 -1.24 -7.19 -28.00
C ASP A 299 -1.17 -5.83 -27.30
N LYS A 300 -0.09 -5.62 -26.52
CA LYS A 300 0.17 -4.40 -25.73
C LYS A 300 -0.92 -4.08 -24.67
N ALA A 301 -1.70 -5.07 -24.24
CA ALA A 301 -2.59 -4.87 -23.09
C ALA A 301 -1.77 -4.51 -21.86
N ILE A 302 -2.24 -3.50 -21.09
CA ILE A 302 -1.61 -3.04 -19.86
C ILE A 302 -2.33 -3.71 -18.70
N VAL A 303 -1.57 -4.35 -17.83
CA VAL A 303 -2.06 -5.09 -16.66
C VAL A 303 -1.46 -4.49 -15.40
N GLY A 304 -2.30 -4.17 -14.42
CA GLY A 304 -1.86 -3.67 -13.13
C GLY A 304 -2.76 -4.12 -12.00
N ASN A 305 -2.20 -4.19 -10.80
CA ASN A 305 -2.92 -4.48 -9.58
C ASN A 305 -2.98 -3.23 -8.70
N ILE A 306 -4.14 -3.00 -8.08
CA ILE A 306 -4.34 -1.95 -7.08
C ILE A 306 -4.84 -2.54 -5.74
N GLY A 307 -4.98 -3.87 -5.67
CA GLY A 307 -5.19 -4.61 -4.43
C GLY A 307 -3.89 -4.73 -3.63
N HIS A 308 -4.00 -4.99 -2.33
CA HIS A 308 -2.84 -4.98 -1.43
C HIS A 308 -1.77 -6.02 -1.78
N PHE A 309 -2.16 -7.24 -2.14
CA PHE A 309 -1.23 -8.33 -2.45
C PHE A 309 -0.96 -8.52 -3.94
N ASP A 310 0.19 -9.11 -4.23
CA ASP A 310 0.68 -9.42 -5.57
C ASP A 310 0.19 -10.76 -6.15
N ASN A 311 -0.72 -11.44 -5.47
CA ASN A 311 -1.22 -12.76 -5.85
C ASN A 311 -2.53 -12.73 -6.68
N GLU A 312 -3.07 -11.55 -6.99
CA GLU A 312 -4.21 -11.41 -7.91
C GLU A 312 -3.84 -11.73 -9.36
N ILE A 313 -2.56 -11.51 -9.72
CA ILE A 313 -2.01 -11.71 -11.06
C ILE A 313 -1.00 -12.86 -11.00
N ASP A 314 -1.19 -13.90 -11.81
CA ASP A 314 -0.25 -15.03 -11.89
C ASP A 314 1.03 -14.64 -12.65
N VAL A 315 1.85 -13.82 -12.02
CA VAL A 315 3.15 -13.36 -12.55
C VAL A 315 4.11 -14.54 -12.75
N LYS A 316 4.00 -15.59 -11.93
CA LYS A 316 4.81 -16.80 -12.06
C LYS A 316 4.55 -17.49 -13.40
N TRP A 317 3.30 -17.57 -13.82
CA TRP A 317 2.95 -18.12 -15.12
C TRP A 317 3.54 -17.27 -16.24
N LEU A 318 3.43 -15.94 -16.19
CA LEU A 318 4.03 -15.03 -17.19
C LEU A 318 5.54 -15.28 -17.30
N LYS A 319 6.27 -15.25 -16.19
CA LYS A 319 7.73 -15.49 -16.16
C LYS A 319 8.13 -16.87 -16.72
N SER A 320 7.27 -17.88 -16.56
CA SER A 320 7.57 -19.24 -17.01
C SER A 320 7.21 -19.50 -18.48
N ASN A 321 6.33 -18.70 -19.08
CA ASN A 321 5.76 -18.98 -20.40
C ASN A 321 6.02 -17.88 -21.45
N THR A 322 6.71 -16.79 -21.09
CA THR A 322 7.00 -15.67 -21.96
C THR A 322 8.42 -15.16 -21.74
N GLU A 323 8.90 -14.27 -22.59
CA GLU A 323 10.15 -13.53 -22.43
C GLU A 323 9.88 -12.24 -21.66
N GLU A 324 10.51 -12.07 -20.47
CA GLU A 324 10.42 -10.85 -19.68
C GLU A 324 11.42 -9.81 -20.19
N ILE A 325 10.95 -8.62 -20.50
CA ILE A 325 11.74 -7.49 -20.99
C ILE A 325 11.46 -6.28 -20.09
N ASN A 326 12.45 -5.86 -19.31
CA ASN A 326 12.31 -4.64 -18.50
C ASN A 326 12.35 -3.39 -19.38
N ILE A 327 11.31 -2.56 -19.32
CA ILE A 327 11.21 -1.31 -20.08
C ILE A 327 11.81 -0.16 -19.27
N LYS A 328 11.42 -0.06 -18.00
CA LYS A 328 11.93 0.88 -17.01
C LYS A 328 11.55 0.36 -15.61
N PRO A 329 12.05 0.95 -14.52
CA PRO A 329 11.67 0.50 -13.18
C PRO A 329 10.15 0.33 -13.02
N GLN A 330 9.73 -0.83 -12.53
CA GLN A 330 8.34 -1.25 -12.29
C GLN A 330 7.45 -1.26 -13.55
N VAL A 331 8.03 -1.38 -14.75
CA VAL A 331 7.29 -1.57 -16.01
C VAL A 331 7.99 -2.66 -16.82
N ASP A 332 7.37 -3.82 -16.88
CA ASP A 332 7.90 -4.99 -17.56
C ASP A 332 6.99 -5.41 -18.71
N MET A 333 7.58 -5.87 -19.79
CA MET A 333 6.87 -6.39 -20.95
C MET A 333 7.12 -7.89 -21.05
N TYR A 334 6.06 -8.65 -21.26
CA TYR A 334 6.08 -10.09 -21.39
C TYR A 334 5.71 -10.47 -22.82
N ARG A 335 6.70 -10.98 -23.59
CA ARG A 335 6.54 -11.36 -24.99
C ARG A 335 6.21 -12.84 -25.14
N PHE A 336 5.09 -13.14 -25.77
CA PHE A 336 4.64 -14.50 -26.09
C PHE A 336 5.36 -15.04 -27.31
N THR A 337 5.31 -16.36 -27.50
CA THR A 337 5.91 -17.05 -28.66
C THR A 337 5.26 -16.68 -29.99
N ASP A 338 4.01 -16.20 -29.99
CA ASP A 338 3.29 -15.71 -31.17
C ASP A 338 3.62 -14.24 -31.50
N GLY A 339 4.48 -13.60 -30.71
CA GLY A 339 4.91 -12.21 -30.89
C GLY A 339 4.04 -11.16 -30.21
N ARG A 340 2.90 -11.53 -29.62
CA ARG A 340 2.11 -10.61 -28.78
C ARG A 340 2.87 -10.27 -27.51
N GLU A 341 2.58 -9.12 -26.95
CA GLU A 341 3.20 -8.63 -25.72
C GLU A 341 2.16 -8.07 -24.75
N ILE A 342 2.38 -8.26 -23.47
CA ILE A 342 1.61 -7.66 -22.36
C ILE A 342 2.53 -6.79 -21.54
N VAL A 343 2.07 -5.63 -21.11
CA VAL A 343 2.78 -4.73 -20.20
C VAL A 343 2.26 -4.95 -18.78
N LEU A 344 3.12 -5.36 -17.86
CA LEU A 344 2.79 -5.53 -16.44
C LEU A 344 3.39 -4.39 -15.61
N LEU A 345 2.57 -3.80 -14.75
CA LEU A 345 2.96 -2.72 -13.85
C LEU A 345 3.34 -3.27 -12.48
N SER A 346 4.43 -2.75 -11.91
CA SER A 346 4.92 -3.04 -10.55
C SER A 346 5.03 -4.53 -10.23
N GLN A 347 5.30 -5.37 -11.25
CA GLN A 347 5.40 -6.83 -11.11
C GLN A 347 4.16 -7.47 -10.45
N GLY A 348 2.97 -6.92 -10.71
CA GLY A 348 1.71 -7.38 -10.12
C GLY A 348 1.42 -6.85 -8.71
N ARG A 349 2.33 -6.07 -8.12
CA ARG A 349 2.13 -5.39 -6.83
C ARG A 349 1.33 -4.10 -7.00
N LEU A 350 1.09 -3.37 -5.93
CA LEU A 350 0.38 -2.09 -5.90
C LEU A 350 0.95 -1.07 -6.90
N MET A 351 0.32 -0.92 -8.07
CA MET A 351 0.80 -0.01 -9.12
C MET A 351 0.69 1.46 -8.73
N ASN A 352 -0.31 1.84 -7.92
CA ASN A 352 -0.51 3.23 -7.50
C ASN A 352 0.60 3.76 -6.58
N LEU A 353 1.32 2.87 -5.92
CA LEU A 353 2.50 3.18 -5.11
C LEU A 353 3.80 2.86 -5.85
N GLY A 354 3.86 1.76 -6.57
CA GLY A 354 5.05 1.36 -7.33
C GLY A 354 5.32 2.30 -8.53
N ASN A 355 4.30 2.66 -9.28
CA ASN A 355 4.41 3.51 -10.47
C ASN A 355 4.03 4.97 -10.24
N ALA A 356 3.43 5.32 -9.09
CA ALA A 356 3.04 6.68 -8.74
C ALA A 356 3.37 7.01 -7.28
N THR A 357 2.59 7.87 -6.64
CA THR A 357 2.84 8.37 -5.29
C THR A 357 1.78 7.98 -4.26
N GLY A 358 0.88 7.07 -4.64
CA GLY A 358 -0.19 6.59 -3.77
C GLY A 358 -1.36 7.57 -3.64
N HIS A 359 -2.04 7.49 -2.52
CA HIS A 359 -3.25 8.26 -2.26
C HIS A 359 -2.92 9.70 -1.83
N PRO A 360 -3.78 10.68 -2.17
CA PRO A 360 -3.57 12.08 -1.83
C PRO A 360 -3.71 12.34 -0.32
N SER A 361 -3.07 13.42 0.14
CA SER A 361 -2.93 13.75 1.56
C SER A 361 -4.26 13.87 2.29
N PHE A 362 -5.29 14.46 1.66
CA PHE A 362 -6.59 14.65 2.31
C PHE A 362 -7.27 13.31 2.69
N VAL A 363 -7.28 12.31 1.81
CA VAL A 363 -7.86 11.00 2.16
C VAL A 363 -7.01 10.26 3.17
N MET A 364 -5.68 10.39 3.11
CA MET A 364 -4.78 9.81 4.11
C MET A 364 -4.89 10.50 5.46
N SER A 365 -5.27 11.77 5.51
CA SER A 365 -5.64 12.44 6.78
C SER A 365 -6.75 11.69 7.50
N ASN A 366 -7.77 11.24 6.79
CA ASN A 366 -8.86 10.46 7.39
C ASN A 366 -8.37 9.13 7.96
N SER A 367 -7.60 8.36 7.19
CA SER A 367 -7.04 7.07 7.60
C SER A 367 -6.10 7.22 8.80
N PHE A 368 -5.17 8.16 8.73
CA PHE A 368 -4.13 8.34 9.74
C PHE A 368 -4.65 9.00 11.02
N THR A 369 -5.73 9.79 10.95
CA THR A 369 -6.45 10.22 12.14
C THR A 369 -7.03 9.04 12.89
N ASN A 370 -7.67 8.09 12.19
CA ASN A 370 -8.17 6.86 12.80
C ASN A 370 -7.03 6.00 13.37
N GLN A 371 -5.89 5.88 12.66
CA GLN A 371 -4.71 5.17 13.16
C GLN A 371 -4.18 5.78 14.46
N THR A 372 -4.02 7.09 14.49
CA THR A 372 -3.53 7.80 15.67
C THR A 372 -4.48 7.63 16.86
N LEU A 373 -5.80 7.76 16.65
CA LEU A 373 -6.80 7.53 17.70
C LEU A 373 -6.82 6.08 18.18
N ALA A 374 -6.62 5.11 17.28
CA ALA A 374 -6.52 3.70 17.63
C ALA A 374 -5.28 3.40 18.51
N GLN A 375 -4.18 4.11 18.29
CA GLN A 375 -2.98 3.98 19.14
C GLN A 375 -3.14 4.64 20.51
N ILE A 376 -4.02 5.65 20.63
CA ILE A 376 -4.33 6.32 21.91
C ILE A 376 -5.30 5.48 22.76
N ALA A 377 -6.25 4.76 22.12
CA ALA A 377 -7.32 4.02 22.81
C ALA A 377 -6.82 2.79 23.56
#